data_ccf814f219f9e542d905c9ec530e72a3
#
_entry.id   ccf814f219f9e542d905c9ec530e72a3
#
_cell.length_a   1.000
_cell.length_b   1.000
_cell.length_c   1.000
_cell.angle_alpha   90.00
_cell.angle_beta   90.00
_cell.angle_gamma   90.00
#
_symmetry.space_group_name_H-M   'P 1'
#
loop_
_entity.id
_entity.type
_entity.pdbx_description
1 polymer ?
#
loop_
_entity_poly.entity_id
_entity_poly.type
_entity_poly.pdbx_seq_one_letter_code
_entity_poly.pdbx_strand_id
1 'polypeptide(L)'
;MSEALKAIEQFLEELSKRVRVEKAYLFGSYAKGTQIKTSDIDLIIVSPDFRGMPYLKKLDLINEIQWKLSIKPFIEAIPLTPEELEVKLKESVVIRDASKYWIRVNWPPPPP
;
A
#
# COMPACT_ATOMS: atom_id res chain seq x y z
N MET A 1 -9.47 -6.19 11.78
CA MET A 1 -9.40 -5.05 10.86
C MET A 1 -8.84 -3.79 11.49
N SER A 2 -9.21 -3.46 12.74
CA SER A 2 -8.72 -2.24 13.39
C SER A 2 -7.20 -2.17 13.54
N GLU A 3 -6.54 -3.29 13.83
CA GLU A 3 -5.07 -3.34 13.90
C GLU A 3 -4.45 -3.10 12.53
N ALA A 4 -5.04 -3.68 11.50
CA ALA A 4 -4.56 -3.50 10.14
C ALA A 4 -4.72 -2.06 9.69
N LEU A 5 -5.86 -1.43 10.00
CA LEU A 5 -6.08 -0.02 9.67
C LEU A 5 -5.09 0.89 10.37
N LYS A 6 -4.81 0.64 11.65
CA LYS A 6 -3.80 1.41 12.40
C LYS A 6 -2.42 1.25 11.77
N ALA A 7 -2.05 0.03 11.41
CA ALA A 7 -0.77 -0.24 10.76
C ALA A 7 -0.65 0.52 9.44
N ILE A 8 -1.71 0.50 8.64
CA ILE A 8 -1.75 1.19 7.35
C ILE A 8 -1.63 2.71 7.57
N GLU A 9 -2.39 3.26 8.51
CA GLU A 9 -2.35 4.70 8.80
C GLU A 9 -0.96 5.16 9.25
N GLN A 10 -0.34 4.43 10.18
CA GLN A 10 1.00 4.75 10.65
C GLN A 10 2.01 4.69 9.51
N PHE A 11 1.91 3.65 8.69
CA PHE A 11 2.80 3.46 7.56
C PHE A 11 2.66 4.60 6.55
N LEU A 12 1.44 4.91 6.14
CA LEU A 12 1.19 5.95 5.14
C LEU A 12 1.56 7.34 5.66
N GLU A 13 1.34 7.60 6.94
CA GLU A 13 1.73 8.87 7.54
C GLU A 13 3.25 9.07 7.47
N GLU A 14 4.02 8.05 7.80
CA GLU A 14 5.48 8.14 7.74
C GLU A 14 5.97 8.19 6.30
N LEU A 15 5.39 7.38 5.43
CA LEU A 15 5.76 7.38 4.01
C LEU A 15 5.47 8.72 3.35
N SER A 16 4.38 9.38 3.73
CA SER A 16 3.99 10.66 3.15
C SER A 16 4.96 11.80 3.47
N LYS A 17 5.86 11.60 4.41
CA LYS A 17 6.95 12.56 4.68
C LYS A 17 8.06 12.46 3.65
N ARG A 18 8.11 11.36 2.91
CA ARG A 18 9.16 11.08 1.93
C ARG A 18 8.67 11.15 0.50
N VAL A 19 7.44 10.72 0.25
CA VAL A 19 6.82 10.75 -1.08
C VAL A 19 5.37 11.17 -0.94
N ARG A 20 4.80 11.74 -2.00
CA ARG A 20 3.39 12.14 -2.00
C ARG A 20 2.52 10.95 -2.32
N VAL A 21 1.85 10.42 -1.32
CA VAL A 21 0.91 9.30 -1.50
C VAL A 21 -0.41 9.84 -2.01
N GLU A 22 -0.77 9.52 -3.24
CA GLU A 22 -2.05 9.96 -3.81
C GLU A 22 -3.19 9.03 -3.45
N LYS A 23 -2.94 7.72 -3.52
CA LYS A 23 -3.95 6.71 -3.29
C LYS A 23 -3.30 5.47 -2.70
N ALA A 24 -4.09 4.71 -1.96
CA ALA A 24 -3.69 3.40 -1.47
C ALA A 24 -4.89 2.48 -1.52
N TYR A 25 -4.67 1.22 -1.92
CA TYR A 25 -5.72 0.23 -2.03
C TYR A 25 -5.34 -1.03 -1.25
N LEU A 26 -6.22 -1.42 -0.34
CA LEU A 26 -6.08 -2.67 0.39
C LEU A 26 -6.66 -3.79 -0.45
N PHE A 27 -5.91 -4.87 -0.63
CA PHE A 27 -6.38 -6.04 -1.35
C PHE A 27 -5.96 -7.30 -0.62
N GLY A 28 -6.12 -8.47 -1.24
CA GLY A 28 -5.76 -9.72 -0.61
C GLY A 28 -6.70 -10.13 0.51
N SER A 29 -6.21 -10.95 1.43
CA SER A 29 -7.04 -11.56 2.47
C SER A 29 -7.70 -10.56 3.41
N TYR A 30 -7.01 -9.49 3.76
CA TYR A 30 -7.60 -8.47 4.63
C TYR A 30 -8.77 -7.74 3.96
N ALA A 31 -8.71 -7.53 2.65
CA ALA A 31 -9.81 -6.91 1.92
C ALA A 31 -11.00 -7.86 1.78
N LYS A 32 -10.72 -9.16 1.63
CA LYS A 32 -11.76 -10.18 1.50
C LYS A 32 -12.33 -10.65 2.83
N GLY A 33 -11.71 -10.28 3.95
CA GLY A 33 -12.12 -10.76 5.26
C GLY A 33 -11.74 -12.21 5.53
N THR A 34 -10.76 -12.74 4.79
CA THR A 34 -10.31 -14.13 4.94
C THR A 34 -8.95 -14.23 5.61
N GLN A 35 -8.48 -13.15 6.22
CA GLN A 35 -7.17 -13.14 6.87
C GLN A 35 -7.11 -14.11 8.05
N ILE A 36 -5.91 -14.67 8.23
CA ILE A 36 -5.59 -15.48 9.40
C ILE A 36 -4.52 -14.74 10.20
N LYS A 37 -4.14 -15.30 11.35
CA LYS A 37 -3.23 -14.65 12.29
C LYS A 37 -1.88 -14.26 11.68
N THR A 38 -1.42 -15.02 10.69
CA THR A 38 -0.12 -14.79 10.05
C THR A 38 -0.22 -14.08 8.71
N SER A 39 -1.40 -13.60 8.33
CA SER A 39 -1.59 -12.91 7.05
C SER A 39 -0.87 -11.56 7.04
N ASP A 40 -0.23 -11.25 5.91
CA ASP A 40 0.32 -9.92 5.67
C ASP A 40 -0.76 -9.02 5.09
N ILE A 41 -0.57 -7.71 5.26
CA ILE A 41 -1.46 -6.71 4.66
C ILE A 41 -0.96 -6.45 3.24
N ASP A 42 -1.81 -6.70 2.24
CA ASP A 42 -1.46 -6.42 0.84
C ASP A 42 -1.97 -5.01 0.48
N LEU A 43 -1.05 -4.13 0.11
CA LEU A 43 -1.37 -2.72 -0.11
C LEU A 43 -0.73 -2.21 -1.39
N ILE A 44 -1.55 -1.64 -2.28
CA ILE A 44 -1.04 -0.92 -3.45
C ILE A 44 -0.91 0.54 -3.04
N ILE A 45 0.26 1.13 -3.29
CA ILE A 45 0.53 2.53 -2.97
C ILE A 45 0.84 3.27 -4.25
N VAL A 46 0.08 4.33 -4.52
CA VAL A 46 0.23 5.11 -5.75
C VAL A 46 0.85 6.46 -5.42
N SER A 47 2.01 6.74 -6.01
CA SER A 47 2.69 8.02 -5.86
C SER A 47 3.41 8.41 -7.14
N PRO A 48 3.25 9.66 -7.61
CA PRO A 48 4.02 10.15 -8.75
C PRO A 48 5.52 10.25 -8.44
N ASP A 49 5.88 10.32 -7.16
CA ASP A 49 7.26 10.45 -6.72
C ASP A 49 8.06 9.14 -6.87
N PHE A 50 7.36 8.03 -7.12
CA PHE A 50 8.05 6.78 -7.45
C PHE A 50 8.63 6.79 -8.87
N ARG A 51 8.27 7.79 -9.67
CA ARG A 51 8.77 7.90 -11.05
C ARG A 51 10.29 8.07 -11.04
N GLY A 52 10.97 7.21 -11.80
CA GLY A 52 12.44 7.26 -11.87
C GLY A 52 13.16 6.65 -10.68
N MET A 53 12.44 6.24 -9.65
CA MET A 53 13.06 5.60 -8.48
C MET A 53 13.27 4.12 -8.79
N PRO A 54 14.51 3.60 -8.62
CA PRO A 54 14.75 2.17 -8.80
C PRO A 54 13.87 1.33 -7.87
N TYR A 55 13.44 0.18 -8.35
CA TYR A 55 12.54 -0.69 -7.59
C TYR A 55 13.09 -1.06 -6.20
N LEU A 56 14.39 -1.39 -6.14
CA LEU A 56 15.03 -1.74 -4.86
C LEU A 56 14.99 -0.58 -3.87
N LYS A 57 15.12 0.65 -4.35
CA LYS A 57 15.02 1.83 -3.48
C LYS A 57 13.62 2.01 -2.92
N LYS A 58 12.60 1.71 -3.74
CA LYS A 58 11.22 1.76 -3.27
C LYS A 58 11.01 0.74 -2.15
N LEU A 59 11.51 -0.48 -2.33
CA LEU A 59 11.40 -1.52 -1.32
C LEU A 59 12.19 -1.18 -0.06
N ASP A 60 13.39 -0.63 -0.20
CA ASP A 60 14.20 -0.22 0.94
C ASP A 60 13.48 0.83 1.77
N LEU A 61 12.86 1.81 1.12
CA LEU A 61 12.09 2.85 1.79
C LEU A 61 10.91 2.26 2.57
N ILE A 62 10.16 1.37 1.93
CA ILE A 62 9.01 0.73 2.53
C ILE A 62 9.42 -0.11 3.75
N ASN A 63 10.47 -0.91 3.59
CA ASN A 63 10.93 -1.79 4.66
C ASN A 63 11.56 -1.01 5.81
N GLU A 64 12.30 0.06 5.51
CA GLU A 64 12.88 0.93 6.53
C GLU A 64 11.81 1.52 7.44
N ILE A 65 10.72 1.97 6.87
CA ILE A 65 9.60 2.54 7.64
C ILE A 65 9.00 1.48 8.56
N GLN A 66 8.77 0.28 8.05
CA GLN A 66 8.19 -0.79 8.85
C GLN A 66 9.10 -1.20 9.99
N TRP A 67 10.40 -1.28 9.71
CA TRP A 67 11.38 -1.60 10.72
C TRP A 67 11.42 -0.52 11.81
N LYS A 68 11.51 0.74 11.40
CA LYS A 68 11.60 1.89 12.32
C LYS A 68 10.39 1.98 13.25
N LEU A 69 9.21 1.73 12.73
CA LEU A 69 7.96 1.88 13.48
C LEU A 69 7.45 0.57 14.08
N SER A 70 8.14 -0.53 13.85
CA SER A 70 7.72 -1.87 14.29
C SER A 70 6.28 -2.16 13.84
N ILE A 71 6.00 -1.88 12.58
CA ILE A 71 4.65 -2.03 12.02
C ILE A 71 4.23 -3.51 12.01
N LYS A 72 3.08 -3.79 12.56
CA LYS A 72 2.46 -5.13 12.57
C LYS A 72 0.95 -5.00 12.40
N PRO A 73 0.30 -5.84 11.60
CA PRO A 73 0.91 -6.87 10.73
C PRO A 73 1.82 -6.27 9.66
N PHE A 74 2.70 -7.11 9.11
CA PHE A 74 3.62 -6.69 8.04
C PHE A 74 2.84 -6.25 6.81
N ILE A 75 3.28 -5.15 6.19
CA ILE A 75 2.67 -4.63 4.97
C ILE A 75 3.50 -5.05 3.77
N GLU A 76 2.89 -5.85 2.90
CA GLU A 76 3.47 -6.19 1.61
C GLU A 76 2.96 -5.18 0.61
N ALA A 77 3.79 -4.19 0.31
CA ALA A 77 3.39 -3.06 -0.51
C ALA A 77 3.82 -3.22 -1.95
N ILE A 78 2.95 -2.77 -2.86
CA ILE A 78 3.24 -2.67 -4.28
C ILE A 78 3.28 -1.17 -4.61
N PRO A 79 4.48 -0.58 -4.74
CA PRO A 79 4.60 0.84 -5.05
C PRO A 79 4.49 1.07 -6.55
N LEU A 80 3.53 1.90 -6.95
CA LEU A 80 3.27 2.21 -8.36
C LEU A 80 3.13 3.70 -8.58
N THR A 81 3.55 4.17 -9.75
CA THR A 81 3.16 5.50 -10.21
C THR A 81 1.74 5.43 -10.73
N PRO A 82 1.05 6.58 -10.89
CA PRO A 82 -0.28 6.58 -11.49
C PRO A 82 -0.31 5.91 -12.87
N GLU A 83 0.72 6.15 -13.67
CA GLU A 83 0.83 5.57 -15.02
C GLU A 83 1.02 4.05 -14.94
N GLU A 84 1.85 3.60 -14.02
CA GLU A 84 2.07 2.16 -13.82
C GLU A 84 0.80 1.47 -13.39
N LEU A 85 0.01 2.10 -12.54
CA LEU A 85 -1.28 1.53 -12.13
C LEU A 85 -2.20 1.31 -13.32
N GLU A 86 -2.28 2.29 -14.23
CA GLU A 86 -3.11 2.15 -15.44
C GLU A 86 -2.67 0.97 -16.30
N VAL A 87 -1.37 0.82 -16.49
CA VAL A 87 -0.81 -0.30 -17.27
C VAL A 87 -1.10 -1.62 -16.58
N LYS A 88 -0.87 -1.68 -15.25
CA LYS A 88 -1.11 -2.92 -14.48
C LYS A 88 -2.58 -3.33 -14.49
N LEU A 89 -3.49 -2.39 -14.47
CA LEU A 89 -4.92 -2.71 -14.55
C LEU A 89 -5.28 -3.40 -15.86
N LYS A 90 -4.54 -3.12 -16.93
CA LYS A 90 -4.76 -3.76 -18.23
C LYS A 90 -3.99 -5.06 -18.39
N GLU A 91 -2.78 -5.12 -17.89
CA GLU A 91 -1.83 -6.20 -18.18
C GLU A 91 -1.61 -7.20 -17.04
N SER A 92 -1.77 -6.78 -15.79
CA SER A 92 -1.52 -7.66 -14.65
C SER A 92 -2.80 -8.36 -14.22
N VAL A 93 -2.78 -9.70 -14.28
CA VAL A 93 -3.91 -10.50 -13.80
C VAL A 93 -4.15 -10.24 -12.31
N VAL A 94 -3.08 -10.17 -11.53
CA VAL A 94 -3.17 -9.96 -10.08
C VAL A 94 -3.82 -8.62 -9.75
N ILE A 95 -3.36 -7.53 -10.39
CA ILE A 95 -3.90 -6.19 -10.11
C ILE A 95 -5.32 -6.05 -10.63
N ARG A 96 -5.58 -6.59 -11.83
CA ARG A 96 -6.93 -6.54 -12.40
C ARG A 96 -7.92 -7.31 -11.54
N ASP A 97 -7.53 -8.48 -11.02
CA ASP A 97 -8.37 -9.24 -10.13
C ASP A 97 -8.60 -8.48 -8.82
N ALA A 98 -7.54 -7.93 -8.24
CA ALA A 98 -7.63 -7.15 -7.00
C ALA A 98 -8.57 -5.96 -7.15
N SER A 99 -8.58 -5.31 -8.31
CA SER A 99 -9.42 -4.13 -8.56
C SER A 99 -10.92 -4.42 -8.45
N LYS A 100 -11.32 -5.68 -8.54
CA LYS A 100 -12.73 -6.07 -8.43
C LYS A 100 -13.24 -6.04 -6.99
N TYR A 101 -12.33 -6.10 -6.01
CA TYR A 101 -12.74 -6.17 -4.60
C TYR A 101 -11.88 -5.32 -3.67
N TRP A 102 -10.86 -4.63 -4.17
CA TRP A 102 -10.00 -3.85 -3.31
C TRP A 102 -10.78 -2.76 -2.56
N ILE A 103 -10.24 -2.34 -1.42
CA ILE A 103 -10.82 -1.28 -0.62
C ILE A 103 -9.90 -0.07 -0.68
N ARG A 104 -10.41 1.05 -1.17
CA ARG A 104 -9.63 2.28 -1.17
C ARG A 104 -9.46 2.75 0.26
N VAL A 105 -8.20 2.93 0.66
CA VAL A 105 -7.87 3.45 1.98
C VAL A 105 -8.23 4.95 2.02
N ASN A 106 -8.79 5.40 3.14
CA ASN A 106 -9.11 6.82 3.31
C ASN A 106 -7.83 7.63 3.53
N TRP A 107 -7.18 7.97 2.43
CA TRP A 107 -5.92 8.70 2.45
C TRP A 107 -5.85 9.71 1.30
N PRO A 108 -5.38 10.95 1.52
CA PRO A 108 -5.08 11.49 2.85
C PRO A 108 -6.34 11.63 3.69
N PRO A 109 -6.21 11.58 5.04
CA PRO A 109 -7.39 11.74 5.88
C PRO A 109 -7.94 13.16 5.73
N PRO A 110 -9.25 13.36 5.94
CA PRO A 110 -9.83 14.69 5.86
C PRO A 110 -9.24 15.59 6.95
N PRO A 111 -9.14 16.90 6.73
CA PRO A 111 -8.66 17.81 7.77
C PRO A 111 -9.62 17.80 8.97
N PRO A 112 -9.08 18.04 10.18
CA PRO A 112 -9.90 18.06 11.38
C PRO A 112 -10.92 19.18 11.38
#